data_6d8adb0bfdb96fb8f1a86de42f21c14b
#
_entry.id   6d8adb0bfdb96fb8f1a86de42f21c14b
#
_cell.length_a   1.000
_cell.length_b   1.000
_cell.length_c   1.000
_cell.angle_alpha   90.00
_cell.angle_beta   90.00
_cell.angle_gamma   90.00
#
_symmetry.space_group_name_H-M   'P 1'
#
loop_
_entity.id
_entity.type
_entity.pdbx_description
1 polymer ?
#
loop_
_entity_poly.entity_id
_entity_poly.type
_entity_poly.pdbx_seq_one_letter_code
_entity_poly.pdbx_strand_id
1 'polypeptide(L)'
;STNGIEWATPVSIPSLYGDLCSITFGNGKFVAVGYHEYGGREYGYVTTSTDGVTWTSAIKIGEDTGTQLMSVAFGNGKFVAIGDGYATTSENGISWSSLTRISYDSFYSIIYAKDKFIICGSNTVIYTSTDIITFEQRFAKPGTSSLISLLYDNGCIVALRKNGYYLLSSDGINWSEPAQI
;
A
#
# COMPACT_ATOMS: atom_id res chain seq x y z
N SER A 1 -9.60 -13.80 -13.67
CA SER A 1 -9.05 -15.07 -14.16
C SER A 1 -9.07 -16.15 -13.08
N THR A 2 -9.37 -17.37 -13.42
CA THR A 2 -9.31 -18.54 -12.53
C THR A 2 -8.03 -19.38 -12.76
N ASN A 3 -7.35 -19.16 -13.87
CA ASN A 3 -6.15 -19.92 -14.29
C ASN A 3 -4.92 -19.03 -14.57
N GLY A 4 -5.03 -17.71 -14.45
CA GLY A 4 -3.97 -16.75 -14.74
C GLY A 4 -3.67 -16.55 -16.23
N ILE A 5 -4.38 -17.25 -17.13
CA ILE A 5 -4.16 -17.24 -18.58
C ILE A 5 -5.29 -16.49 -19.30
N GLU A 6 -6.53 -16.83 -18.99
CA GLU A 6 -7.71 -16.20 -19.59
C GLU A 6 -8.26 -15.13 -18.65
N TRP A 7 -8.38 -13.90 -19.13
CA TRP A 7 -8.87 -12.76 -18.38
C TRP A 7 -10.22 -12.30 -18.92
N ALA A 8 -11.14 -12.01 -18.00
CA ALA A 8 -12.44 -11.42 -18.35
C ALA A 8 -12.27 -10.01 -18.90
N THR A 9 -13.28 -9.54 -19.62
CA THR A 9 -13.35 -8.14 -20.08
C THR A 9 -13.23 -7.19 -18.88
N PRO A 10 -12.42 -6.12 -18.96
CA PRO A 10 -12.33 -5.12 -17.90
C PRO A 10 -13.70 -4.51 -17.59
N VAL A 11 -13.98 -4.28 -16.32
CA VAL A 11 -15.19 -3.59 -15.85
C VAL A 11 -14.85 -2.21 -15.33
N SER A 12 -15.74 -1.24 -15.55
CA SER A 12 -15.58 0.11 -15.02
C SER A 12 -16.00 0.17 -13.56
N ILE A 13 -15.26 0.92 -12.75
CA ILE A 13 -15.62 1.19 -11.36
C ILE A 13 -16.45 2.48 -11.32
N PRO A 14 -17.66 2.46 -10.74
CA PRO A 14 -18.49 3.64 -10.67
C PRO A 14 -17.83 4.80 -9.92
N SER A 15 -18.01 6.01 -10.44
CA SER A 15 -17.50 7.26 -9.84
C SER A 15 -15.97 7.31 -9.62
N LEU A 16 -15.21 6.45 -10.28
CA LEU A 16 -13.75 6.53 -10.30
C LEU A 16 -13.30 7.28 -11.56
N TYR A 17 -12.66 8.42 -11.37
CA TYR A 17 -12.08 9.27 -12.43
C TYR A 17 -10.55 9.34 -12.33
N GLY A 18 -9.90 8.36 -11.68
CA GLY A 18 -8.47 8.35 -11.41
C GLY A 18 -7.85 6.96 -11.59
N ASP A 19 -6.63 6.83 -11.11
CA ASP A 19 -5.84 5.62 -11.20
C ASP A 19 -6.02 4.72 -9.97
N LEU A 20 -6.10 3.41 -10.18
CA LEU A 20 -5.97 2.41 -9.12
C LEU A 20 -4.51 1.94 -9.06
N CYS A 21 -3.92 1.97 -7.87
CA CYS A 21 -2.52 1.65 -7.65
C CYS A 21 -2.31 0.28 -7.01
N SER A 22 -3.25 -0.17 -6.20
CA SER A 22 -3.08 -1.39 -5.41
C SER A 22 -4.41 -2.03 -5.05
N ILE A 23 -4.38 -3.35 -4.87
CA ILE A 23 -5.53 -4.16 -4.45
C ILE A 23 -5.09 -5.20 -3.43
N THR A 24 -5.95 -5.48 -2.45
CA THR A 24 -5.79 -6.57 -1.49
C THR A 24 -7.11 -7.31 -1.27
N PHE A 25 -7.03 -8.49 -0.67
CA PHE A 25 -8.21 -9.25 -0.25
C PHE A 25 -8.15 -9.53 1.25
N GLY A 26 -9.25 -9.31 1.94
CA GLY A 26 -9.38 -9.59 3.37
C GLY A 26 -10.85 -9.48 3.81
N ASN A 27 -11.21 -10.11 4.91
CA ASN A 27 -12.58 -10.12 5.44
C ASN A 27 -13.66 -10.39 4.37
N GLY A 28 -13.38 -11.31 3.42
CA GLY A 28 -14.32 -11.72 2.37
C GLY A 28 -14.55 -10.68 1.27
N LYS A 29 -13.68 -9.68 1.12
CA LYS A 29 -13.80 -8.66 0.06
C LYS A 29 -12.45 -8.22 -0.49
N PHE A 30 -12.48 -7.76 -1.71
CA PHE A 30 -11.41 -6.99 -2.33
C PHE A 30 -11.52 -5.53 -1.93
N VAL A 31 -10.39 -4.91 -1.67
CA VAL A 31 -10.25 -3.46 -1.45
C VAL A 31 -9.20 -2.95 -2.42
N ALA A 32 -9.56 -2.00 -3.26
CA ALA A 32 -8.64 -1.35 -4.18
C ALA A 32 -8.51 0.13 -3.81
N VAL A 33 -7.28 0.64 -3.90
CA VAL A 33 -6.95 2.04 -3.58
C VAL A 33 -6.23 2.70 -4.74
N GLY A 34 -6.32 4.00 -4.78
CA GLY A 34 -5.65 4.82 -5.79
C GLY A 34 -5.87 6.31 -5.53
N TYR A 35 -5.73 7.12 -6.57
CA TYR A 35 -5.91 8.56 -6.45
C TYR A 35 -6.51 9.17 -7.72
N HIS A 36 -7.05 10.36 -7.58
CA HIS A 36 -7.53 11.20 -8.67
C HIS A 36 -7.07 12.64 -8.46
N GLU A 37 -6.62 13.28 -9.53
CA GLU A 37 -6.30 14.70 -9.53
C GLU A 37 -7.53 15.54 -9.87
N TYR A 38 -7.87 16.49 -9.00
CA TYR A 38 -8.93 17.45 -9.23
C TYR A 38 -8.52 18.85 -8.75
N GLY A 39 -8.58 19.84 -9.65
CA GLY A 39 -8.21 21.22 -9.32
C GLY A 39 -6.75 21.40 -8.91
N GLY A 40 -5.81 20.60 -9.46
CA GLY A 40 -4.40 20.65 -9.11
C GLY A 40 -4.05 20.01 -7.76
N ARG A 41 -4.98 19.22 -7.20
CA ARG A 41 -4.79 18.43 -5.98
C ARG A 41 -5.12 16.97 -6.22
N GLU A 42 -4.37 16.09 -5.58
CA GLU A 42 -4.56 14.65 -5.63
C GLU A 42 -5.31 14.18 -4.38
N TYR A 43 -6.27 13.29 -4.58
CA TYR A 43 -7.11 12.75 -3.50
C TYR A 43 -7.10 11.24 -3.56
N GLY A 44 -6.88 10.60 -2.42
CA GLY A 44 -6.97 9.16 -2.28
C GLY A 44 -8.41 8.66 -2.43
N TYR A 45 -8.58 7.53 -3.10
CA TYR A 45 -9.86 6.86 -3.29
C TYR A 45 -9.76 5.38 -2.90
N VAL A 46 -10.88 4.86 -2.43
CA VAL A 46 -11.05 3.45 -2.10
C VAL A 46 -12.34 2.95 -2.73
N THR A 47 -12.31 1.74 -3.25
CA THR A 47 -13.49 0.98 -3.70
C THR A 47 -13.39 -0.46 -3.26
N THR A 48 -14.52 -1.15 -3.13
CA THR A 48 -14.57 -2.53 -2.66
C THR A 48 -15.44 -3.41 -3.56
N SER A 49 -15.14 -4.71 -3.55
CA SER A 49 -15.93 -5.73 -4.22
C SER A 49 -15.93 -7.02 -3.41
N THR A 50 -17.01 -7.78 -3.43
CA THR A 50 -17.08 -9.12 -2.83
C THR A 50 -16.86 -10.24 -3.85
N ASP A 51 -16.96 -9.95 -5.13
CA ASP A 51 -16.89 -10.92 -6.24
C ASP A 51 -15.75 -10.64 -7.24
N GLY A 52 -15.09 -9.47 -7.11
CA GLY A 52 -14.04 -8.99 -8.04
C GLY A 52 -14.60 -8.46 -9.37
N VAL A 53 -15.91 -8.46 -9.54
CA VAL A 53 -16.61 -8.04 -10.78
C VAL A 53 -17.45 -6.79 -10.53
N THR A 54 -18.26 -6.82 -9.47
CA THR A 54 -19.14 -5.70 -9.10
C THR A 54 -18.43 -4.86 -8.03
N TRP A 55 -18.15 -3.60 -8.34
CA TRP A 55 -17.44 -2.68 -7.46
C TRP A 55 -18.37 -1.59 -6.94
N THR A 56 -18.17 -1.20 -5.68
CA THR A 56 -18.87 -0.04 -5.09
C THR A 56 -18.43 1.25 -5.78
N SER A 57 -19.24 2.30 -5.67
CA SER A 57 -18.77 3.65 -6.00
C SER A 57 -17.51 3.97 -5.17
N ALA A 58 -16.53 4.57 -5.83
CA ALA A 58 -15.29 4.96 -5.15
C ALA A 58 -15.58 6.07 -4.12
N ILE A 59 -15.02 5.94 -2.93
CA ILE A 59 -15.11 6.91 -1.85
C ILE A 59 -13.80 7.66 -1.68
N LYS A 60 -13.87 8.98 -1.49
CA LYS A 60 -12.72 9.83 -1.21
C LYS A 60 -12.24 9.63 0.23
N ILE A 61 -10.93 9.56 0.41
CA ILE A 61 -10.25 9.45 1.71
C ILE A 61 -9.48 10.75 1.98
N GLY A 62 -9.79 11.39 3.12
CA GLY A 62 -9.18 12.68 3.49
C GLY A 62 -9.78 13.87 2.70
N GLU A 63 -10.32 14.84 3.41
CA GLU A 63 -11.08 15.92 2.74
C GLU A 63 -10.19 16.98 2.08
N ASP A 64 -9.02 17.31 2.66
CA ASP A 64 -8.20 18.46 2.23
C ASP A 64 -6.69 18.20 2.12
N THR A 65 -6.22 16.97 2.28
CA THR A 65 -4.79 16.69 2.44
C THR A 65 -4.01 16.56 1.13
N GLY A 66 -4.69 16.40 -0.01
CA GLY A 66 -4.01 16.17 -1.29
C GLY A 66 -3.15 14.90 -1.27
N THR A 67 -3.62 13.83 -0.62
CA THR A 67 -2.86 12.60 -0.40
C THR A 67 -3.23 11.54 -1.43
N GLN A 68 -2.27 11.03 -2.18
CA GLN A 68 -2.41 9.81 -2.97
C GLN A 68 -2.47 8.58 -2.06
N LEU A 69 -3.25 7.56 -2.42
CA LEU A 69 -3.14 6.22 -1.83
C LEU A 69 -2.44 5.29 -2.83
N MET A 70 -1.24 4.84 -2.47
CA MET A 70 -0.36 4.10 -3.37
C MET A 70 -0.42 2.59 -3.17
N SER A 71 -0.70 2.14 -1.94
CA SER A 71 -0.71 0.72 -1.64
C SER A 71 -1.64 0.39 -0.48
N VAL A 72 -2.18 -0.84 -0.47
CA VAL A 72 -3.07 -1.35 0.56
C VAL A 72 -2.72 -2.80 0.90
N ALA A 73 -2.72 -3.13 2.20
CA ALA A 73 -2.56 -4.50 2.68
C ALA A 73 -3.65 -4.83 3.71
N PHE A 74 -3.92 -6.13 3.86
CA PHE A 74 -4.77 -6.67 4.91
C PHE A 74 -3.94 -7.54 5.85
N GLY A 75 -4.09 -7.31 7.15
CA GLY A 75 -3.44 -8.09 8.18
C GLY A 75 -4.00 -7.78 9.54
N ASN A 76 -3.91 -8.71 10.48
CA ASN A 76 -4.42 -8.56 11.84
C ASN A 76 -5.87 -8.02 11.89
N GLY A 77 -6.75 -8.50 10.98
CA GLY A 77 -8.16 -8.09 10.90
C GLY A 77 -8.42 -6.70 10.34
N LYS A 78 -7.42 -5.98 9.83
CA LYS A 78 -7.55 -4.61 9.33
C LYS A 78 -6.95 -4.44 7.94
N PHE A 79 -7.59 -3.59 7.16
CA PHE A 79 -7.00 -2.99 5.96
C PHE A 79 -6.18 -1.77 6.36
N VAL A 80 -5.02 -1.61 5.78
CA VAL A 80 -4.15 -0.44 5.94
C VAL A 80 -3.77 0.07 4.56
N ALA A 81 -4.11 1.30 4.26
CA ALA A 81 -3.73 1.99 3.03
C ALA A 81 -2.73 3.11 3.34
N ILE A 82 -1.75 3.26 2.45
CA ILE A 82 -0.63 4.20 2.63
C ILE A 82 -0.38 5.03 1.38
N GLY A 83 0.23 6.21 1.57
CA GLY A 83 0.74 7.08 0.49
C GLY A 83 1.17 8.44 1.05
N ASP A 84 2.08 9.15 0.40
CA ASP A 84 2.54 10.51 0.73
C ASP A 84 2.87 10.77 2.21
N GLY A 85 3.42 9.77 2.88
CA GLY A 85 3.78 9.85 4.30
C GLY A 85 2.63 9.63 5.27
N TYR A 86 1.45 9.21 4.79
CA TYR A 86 0.27 8.93 5.60
C TYR A 86 -0.15 7.46 5.57
N ALA A 87 -0.91 7.07 6.59
CA ALA A 87 -1.69 5.84 6.60
C ALA A 87 -3.14 6.12 7.02
N THR A 88 -4.06 5.25 6.56
CA THR A 88 -5.44 5.15 7.02
C THR A 88 -5.82 3.68 7.17
N THR A 89 -6.79 3.39 8.03
CA THR A 89 -7.17 2.02 8.37
C THR A 89 -8.66 1.79 8.28
N SER A 90 -9.03 0.54 8.03
CA SER A 90 -10.43 0.11 8.05
C SER A 90 -10.54 -1.35 8.49
N GLU A 91 -11.54 -1.70 9.29
CA GLU A 91 -11.86 -3.08 9.63
C GLU A 91 -12.78 -3.74 8.59
N ASN A 92 -13.58 -2.94 7.90
CA ASN A 92 -14.61 -3.43 6.96
C ASN A 92 -14.35 -3.05 5.50
N GLY A 93 -13.31 -2.26 5.20
CA GLY A 93 -12.98 -1.74 3.88
C GLY A 93 -13.89 -0.60 3.39
N ILE A 94 -14.91 -0.21 4.19
CA ILE A 94 -15.92 0.79 3.82
C ILE A 94 -15.73 2.08 4.61
N SER A 95 -15.59 1.97 5.93
CA SER A 95 -15.36 3.10 6.83
C SER A 95 -13.87 3.17 7.16
N TRP A 96 -13.25 4.30 6.88
CA TRP A 96 -11.82 4.51 7.05
C TRP A 96 -11.54 5.54 8.14
N SER A 97 -10.44 5.37 8.86
CA SER A 97 -9.97 6.33 9.84
C SER A 97 -9.51 7.63 9.16
N SER A 98 -9.38 8.70 9.93
CA SER A 98 -8.64 9.87 9.47
C SER A 98 -7.22 9.49 9.08
N LEU A 99 -6.64 10.23 8.12
CA LEU A 99 -5.24 10.06 7.72
C LEU A 99 -4.31 10.41 8.88
N THR A 100 -3.42 9.49 9.22
CA THR A 100 -2.37 9.68 10.22
C THR A 100 -1.03 9.84 9.53
N ARG A 101 -0.30 10.93 9.83
CA ARG A 101 1.05 11.13 9.27
C ARG A 101 2.05 10.22 9.97
N ILE A 102 2.80 9.47 9.18
CA ILE A 102 3.92 8.61 9.63
C ILE A 102 5.25 9.36 9.50
N SER A 103 5.50 9.93 8.33
CA SER A 103 6.74 10.67 8.03
C SER A 103 6.51 11.70 6.91
N TYR A 104 7.59 12.34 6.44
CA TYR A 104 7.59 13.19 5.23
C TYR A 104 8.07 12.44 3.99
N ASP A 105 8.32 11.13 4.09
CA ASP A 105 8.66 10.29 2.96
C ASP A 105 7.40 9.83 2.23
N SER A 106 7.46 9.71 0.90
CA SER A 106 6.38 9.09 0.13
C SER A 106 6.48 7.56 0.23
N PHE A 107 5.37 6.90 0.52
CA PHE A 107 5.28 5.45 0.64
C PHE A 107 4.68 4.82 -0.62
N TYR A 108 5.27 3.72 -1.10
CA TYR A 108 4.90 3.07 -2.35
C TYR A 108 4.40 1.65 -2.20
N SER A 109 4.79 0.94 -1.17
CA SER A 109 4.36 -0.45 -0.95
C SER A 109 4.21 -0.77 0.52
N ILE A 110 3.15 -1.53 0.84
CA ILE A 110 2.89 -2.09 2.16
C ILE A 110 2.56 -3.57 2.04
N ILE A 111 3.07 -4.37 2.96
CA ILE A 111 2.68 -5.78 3.16
C ILE A 111 2.39 -6.04 4.63
N TYR A 112 1.66 -7.13 4.91
CA TYR A 112 1.57 -7.72 6.25
C TYR A 112 2.35 -9.03 6.27
N ALA A 113 3.39 -9.10 7.08
CA ALA A 113 4.23 -10.27 7.22
C ALA A 113 4.87 -10.29 8.61
N LYS A 114 5.12 -11.49 9.16
CA LYS A 114 5.77 -11.64 10.47
C LYS A 114 5.05 -10.83 11.57
N ASP A 115 3.72 -10.87 11.58
CA ASP A 115 2.83 -10.21 12.55
C ASP A 115 2.98 -8.68 12.62
N LYS A 116 3.43 -8.05 11.52
CA LYS A 116 3.54 -6.60 11.42
C LYS A 116 3.26 -6.10 10.00
N PHE A 117 2.85 -4.85 9.90
CA PHE A 117 2.86 -4.10 8.64
C PHE A 117 4.26 -3.59 8.36
N ILE A 118 4.70 -3.75 7.13
CA ILE A 118 6.01 -3.33 6.63
C ILE A 118 5.75 -2.41 5.46
N ILE A 119 6.31 -1.20 5.51
CA ILE A 119 6.10 -0.13 4.53
C ILE A 119 7.45 0.25 3.95
N CYS A 120 7.51 0.49 2.65
CA CYS A 120 8.70 1.06 2.02
C CYS A 120 8.37 2.27 1.13
N GLY A 121 9.38 3.11 0.88
CA GLY A 121 9.16 4.34 0.15
C GLY A 121 10.41 5.05 -0.38
N SER A 122 10.29 6.37 -0.54
CA SER A 122 11.37 7.26 -0.95
C SER A 122 12.58 7.16 -0.04
N ASN A 123 13.75 7.64 -0.48
CA ASN A 123 15.00 7.62 0.30
C ASN A 123 15.40 6.22 0.83
N THR A 124 14.94 5.16 0.18
CA THR A 124 15.15 3.77 0.62
C THR A 124 14.71 3.55 2.08
N VAL A 125 13.61 4.18 2.53
CA VAL A 125 13.07 3.99 3.88
C VAL A 125 12.26 2.72 4.01
N ILE A 126 12.34 2.10 5.18
CA ILE A 126 11.48 1.00 5.61
C ILE A 126 10.99 1.31 7.02
N TYR A 127 9.67 1.20 7.21
CA TYR A 127 9.01 1.32 8.50
C TYR A 127 8.25 0.04 8.82
N THR A 128 8.10 -0.24 10.11
CA THR A 128 7.23 -1.34 10.59
C THR A 128 6.30 -0.86 11.68
N SER A 129 5.14 -1.49 11.76
CA SER A 129 4.17 -1.28 12.84
C SER A 129 3.42 -2.57 13.15
N THR A 130 3.15 -2.83 14.43
CA THR A 130 2.28 -3.92 14.89
C THR A 130 0.90 -3.42 15.30
N ASP A 131 0.76 -2.14 15.62
CA ASP A 131 -0.47 -1.50 16.14
C ASP A 131 -1.10 -0.49 15.17
N ILE A 132 -0.39 -0.10 14.11
CA ILE A 132 -0.79 0.91 13.11
C ILE A 132 -0.89 2.33 13.71
N ILE A 133 -0.39 2.52 14.90
CA ILE A 133 -0.33 3.81 15.60
C ILE A 133 1.13 4.28 15.66
N THR A 134 2.00 3.37 16.05
CA THR A 134 3.44 3.61 16.18
C THR A 134 4.18 2.96 15.02
N PHE A 135 4.90 3.76 14.25
CA PHE A 135 5.73 3.29 13.15
C PHE A 135 7.20 3.46 13.49
N GLU A 136 7.96 2.38 13.44
CA GLU A 136 9.39 2.39 13.70
C GLU A 136 10.17 2.31 12.40
N GLN A 137 11.09 3.25 12.20
CA GLN A 137 11.99 3.22 11.04
C GLN A 137 13.04 2.12 11.24
N ARG A 138 13.12 1.17 10.32
CA ARG A 138 14.04 0.02 10.34
C ARG A 138 15.24 0.20 9.43
N PHE A 139 15.06 0.93 8.34
CA PHE A 139 16.10 1.20 7.37
C PHE A 139 15.89 2.58 6.73
N ALA A 140 16.98 3.27 6.45
CA ALA A 140 16.96 4.50 5.64
C ALA A 140 18.32 4.70 4.97
N LYS A 141 18.31 5.17 3.73
CA LYS A 141 19.50 5.59 2.99
C LYS A 141 19.18 6.87 2.20
N PRO A 142 19.23 8.04 2.89
CA PRO A 142 18.86 9.33 2.29
C PRO A 142 19.69 9.65 1.03
N GLY A 143 19.07 10.38 0.09
CA GLY A 143 19.71 10.74 -1.17
C GLY A 143 19.87 9.59 -2.15
N THR A 144 19.22 8.45 -1.90
CA THR A 144 19.24 7.28 -2.78
C THR A 144 17.88 7.04 -3.45
N SER A 145 17.83 6.08 -4.40
CA SER A 145 16.61 5.73 -5.12
C SER A 145 15.56 5.11 -4.20
N SER A 146 14.29 5.22 -4.57
CA SER A 146 13.16 4.73 -3.79
C SER A 146 13.05 3.20 -3.81
N LEU A 147 12.56 2.63 -2.71
CA LEU A 147 11.98 1.30 -2.68
C LEU A 147 10.54 1.36 -3.20
N ILE A 148 10.20 0.52 -4.16
CA ILE A 148 8.93 0.59 -4.88
C ILE A 148 8.02 -0.62 -4.66
N SER A 149 8.55 -1.72 -4.15
CA SER A 149 7.79 -2.95 -3.97
C SER A 149 8.34 -3.78 -2.81
N LEU A 150 7.43 -4.39 -2.08
CA LEU A 150 7.69 -5.38 -1.04
C LEU A 150 6.99 -6.69 -1.41
N LEU A 151 7.67 -7.81 -1.18
CA LEU A 151 7.11 -9.16 -1.30
C LEU A 151 7.57 -9.99 -0.11
N TYR A 152 6.67 -10.82 0.41
CA TYR A 152 7.00 -11.84 1.40
C TYR A 152 6.65 -13.22 0.86
N ASP A 153 7.62 -14.11 0.81
CA ASP A 153 7.43 -15.51 0.46
C ASP A 153 8.49 -16.39 1.14
N ASN A 154 8.13 -17.62 1.47
CA ASN A 154 9.04 -18.64 2.03
C ASN A 154 9.96 -18.15 3.16
N GLY A 155 9.43 -17.30 4.04
CA GLY A 155 10.18 -16.79 5.20
C GLY A 155 11.10 -15.60 4.90
N CYS A 156 11.20 -15.17 3.65
CA CYS A 156 12.04 -14.06 3.20
C CYS A 156 11.17 -12.86 2.77
N ILE A 157 11.56 -11.66 3.16
CA ILE A 157 10.99 -10.40 2.71
C ILE A 157 11.98 -9.77 1.74
N VAL A 158 11.51 -9.41 0.56
CA VAL A 158 12.28 -8.74 -0.49
C VAL A 158 11.74 -7.34 -0.67
N ALA A 159 12.62 -6.33 -0.63
CA ALA A 159 12.32 -4.96 -0.99
C ALA A 159 13.05 -4.60 -2.29
N LEU A 160 12.30 -4.23 -3.33
CA LEU A 160 12.86 -3.84 -4.63
C LEU A 160 13.05 -2.34 -4.71
N ARG A 161 14.21 -1.93 -5.22
CA ARG A 161 14.60 -0.55 -5.44
C ARG A 161 14.52 -0.20 -6.93
N LYS A 162 14.06 1.02 -7.23
CA LYS A 162 13.80 1.49 -8.60
C LYS A 162 14.98 1.36 -9.59
N ASN A 163 16.20 1.29 -9.11
CA ASN A 163 17.42 1.25 -9.94
C ASN A 163 18.07 -0.15 -10.04
N GLY A 164 17.30 -1.23 -9.87
CA GLY A 164 17.79 -2.60 -10.05
C GLY A 164 18.54 -3.15 -8.81
N TYR A 165 18.27 -2.61 -7.63
CA TYR A 165 18.79 -3.15 -6.37
C TYR A 165 17.66 -3.75 -5.54
N TYR A 166 18.02 -4.63 -4.62
CA TYR A 166 17.10 -5.23 -3.66
C TYR A 166 17.72 -5.30 -2.26
N LEU A 167 16.87 -5.41 -1.26
CA LEU A 167 17.22 -5.67 0.12
C LEU A 167 16.45 -6.90 0.59
N LEU A 168 17.04 -7.66 1.51
CA LEU A 168 16.46 -8.87 2.08
C LEU A 168 16.30 -8.72 3.59
N SER A 169 15.24 -9.33 4.13
CA SER A 169 15.01 -9.49 5.56
C SER A 169 14.30 -10.80 5.85
N SER A 170 14.62 -11.45 6.96
CA SER A 170 13.90 -12.63 7.45
C SER A 170 12.87 -12.29 8.53
N ASP A 171 12.93 -11.11 9.12
CA ASP A 171 12.14 -10.70 10.28
C ASP A 171 11.38 -9.36 10.09
N GLY A 172 11.68 -8.63 9.00
CA GLY A 172 11.16 -7.29 8.72
C GLY A 172 11.81 -6.17 9.54
N ILE A 173 12.78 -6.50 10.39
CA ILE A 173 13.45 -5.56 11.30
C ILE A 173 14.89 -5.31 10.83
N ASN A 174 15.61 -6.38 10.58
CA ASN A 174 17.00 -6.35 10.14
C ASN A 174 17.06 -6.53 8.62
N TRP A 175 17.69 -5.60 7.91
CA TRP A 175 17.75 -5.58 6.46
C TRP A 175 19.19 -5.67 5.98
N SER A 176 19.41 -6.38 4.89
CA SER A 176 20.71 -6.42 4.21
C SER A 176 21.08 -5.05 3.64
N GLU A 177 22.37 -4.85 3.37
CA GLU A 177 22.76 -3.79 2.44
C GLU A 177 22.15 -4.05 1.05
N PRO A 178 21.88 -2.97 0.26
CA PRO A 178 21.37 -3.13 -1.08
C PRO A 178 22.32 -3.91 -1.99
N ALA A 179 21.84 -4.98 -2.62
CA ALA A 179 22.54 -5.76 -3.61
C ALA A 179 21.94 -5.53 -4.99
N GLN A 180 22.75 -5.61 -6.05
CA GLN A 180 22.31 -5.44 -7.44
C GLN A 180 21.73 -6.77 -7.97
N ILE A 181 20.65 -6.68 -8.76
CA ILE A 181 20.06 -7.80 -9.51
C ILE A 181 20.95 -8.17 -10.68
#